data_71ddcd71a61e201e1e5734f1ba7c5405
#
_entry.id   71ddcd71a61e201e1e5734f1ba7c5405
#
_cell.length_a   1.000
_cell.length_b   1.000
_cell.length_c   1.000
_cell.angle_alpha   90.00
_cell.angle_beta   90.00
_cell.angle_gamma   90.00
#
_symmetry.space_group_name_H-M   'P 1'
#
loop_
_entity.id
_entity.type
_entity.pdbx_description
1 polymer ?
#
loop_
_entity_poly.entity_id
_entity_poly.type
_entity_poly.pdbx_seq_one_letter_code
_entity_poly.pdbx_strand_id
1 'polypeptide(L)'
;TDNMRDGAEDNPRKATLVFKGRTLASRAQVLITQNGDKYRDVKEYTAGELAALADETVISVPSAIVVAVTTKGFVISDDKNSAEDFEFSIEGDVTPGDTISVAVGDKISLLGTKSSDSQKLATVIDCDEVTVLSGGAVNYPEPEDISAKIDDYTSSKRGYVTVKGVFNGSTLTVSEDAKY
;
A
#
# COMPACT_ATOMS: atom_id res chain seq x y z
N THR A 1 -8.81 -21.94 22.35
CA THR A 1 -7.58 -22.22 23.10
C THR A 1 -6.53 -21.24 22.59
N ASP A 2 -6.27 -20.27 23.43
CA ASP A 2 -5.27 -19.24 23.21
C ASP A 2 -3.89 -19.90 23.23
N ASN A 3 -3.31 -20.09 22.07
CA ASN A 3 -2.04 -20.78 21.93
C ASN A 3 -0.93 -19.77 21.51
N MET A 4 -1.10 -18.53 21.96
CA MET A 4 -0.12 -17.48 21.74
C MET A 4 1.04 -17.68 22.71
N ARG A 5 2.25 -17.64 22.20
CA ARG A 5 3.44 -17.59 23.07
C ARG A 5 3.61 -16.17 23.57
N ASP A 6 3.94 -16.02 24.84
CA ASP A 6 4.45 -14.76 25.37
C ASP A 6 5.61 -14.26 24.50
N GLY A 7 5.56 -13.02 24.05
CA GLY A 7 6.56 -12.41 23.17
C GLY A 7 6.32 -12.57 21.65
N ALA A 8 5.14 -13.06 21.24
CA ALA A 8 4.74 -13.13 19.82
C ALA A 8 3.88 -11.93 19.41
N GLU A 9 4.09 -10.80 20.06
CA GLU A 9 3.20 -9.62 19.96
C GLU A 9 3.04 -9.14 18.53
N ASP A 10 4.10 -9.18 17.72
CA ASP A 10 4.13 -8.60 16.38
C ASP A 10 4.28 -9.61 15.24
N ASN A 11 4.53 -10.89 15.54
CA ASN A 11 4.80 -11.88 14.50
C ASN A 11 3.63 -12.83 14.26
N PRO A 12 2.96 -12.76 13.10
CA PRO A 12 1.94 -13.73 12.74
C PRO A 12 2.55 -15.13 12.55
N ARG A 13 1.78 -16.15 12.93
CA ARG A 13 2.13 -17.54 12.65
C ARG A 13 1.44 -17.98 11.37
N LYS A 14 2.21 -18.59 10.49
CA LYS A 14 1.69 -19.17 9.24
C LYS A 14 1.81 -20.68 9.26
N ALA A 15 0.75 -21.36 8.87
CA ALA A 15 0.72 -22.79 8.68
C ALA A 15 0.03 -23.12 7.36
N THR A 16 0.62 -24.04 6.60
CA THR A 16 0.00 -24.52 5.37
C THR A 16 -0.60 -25.90 5.63
N LEU A 17 -1.92 -26.01 5.50
CA LEU A 17 -2.61 -27.29 5.47
C LEU A 17 -2.62 -27.82 4.04
N VAL A 18 -2.11 -29.02 3.86
CA VAL A 18 -2.09 -29.69 2.57
C VAL A 18 -3.07 -30.86 2.60
N PHE A 19 -4.13 -30.77 1.84
CA PHE A 19 -5.07 -31.86 1.62
C PHE A 19 -4.61 -32.68 0.41
N LYS A 20 -4.39 -33.96 0.61
CA LYS A 20 -3.98 -34.89 -0.47
C LYS A 20 -5.11 -35.85 -0.78
N GLY A 21 -5.60 -35.83 -2.00
CA GLY A 21 -6.50 -36.84 -2.52
C GLY A 21 -5.77 -38.13 -2.91
N ARG A 22 -6.52 -39.08 -3.44
CA ARG A 22 -5.96 -40.38 -3.91
C ARG A 22 -4.99 -40.25 -5.08
N THR A 23 -5.04 -39.19 -5.84
CA THR A 23 -4.16 -38.96 -6.98
C THR A 23 -3.24 -37.75 -6.71
N LEU A 24 -2.07 -37.72 -7.33
CA LEU A 24 -1.12 -36.59 -7.26
C LEU A 24 -1.72 -35.26 -7.73
N ALA A 25 -2.70 -35.32 -8.63
CA ALA A 25 -3.42 -34.13 -9.13
C ALA A 25 -4.46 -33.59 -8.12
N SER A 26 -4.85 -34.37 -7.14
CA SER A 26 -5.86 -34.00 -6.12
C SER A 26 -5.18 -33.44 -4.89
N ARG A 27 -4.67 -32.22 -5.00
CA ARG A 27 -4.08 -31.48 -3.87
C ARG A 27 -4.78 -30.14 -3.71
N ALA A 28 -5.12 -29.79 -2.48
CA ALA A 28 -5.53 -28.45 -2.09
C ALA A 28 -4.61 -27.97 -0.97
N GLN A 29 -4.29 -26.71 -0.98
CA GLN A 29 -3.52 -26.06 0.09
C GLN A 29 -4.33 -24.92 0.66
N VAL A 30 -4.33 -24.79 1.96
CA VAL A 30 -4.92 -23.67 2.68
C VAL A 30 -3.84 -23.07 3.57
N LEU A 31 -3.52 -21.81 3.32
CA LEU A 31 -2.67 -21.03 4.22
C LEU A 31 -3.53 -20.53 5.37
N ILE A 32 -3.13 -20.84 6.58
CA ILE A 32 -3.74 -20.33 7.81
C ILE A 32 -2.76 -19.34 8.41
N THR A 33 -3.22 -18.12 8.61
CA THR A 33 -2.44 -17.07 9.31
C THR A 33 -3.13 -16.82 10.66
N GLN A 34 -2.36 -16.86 11.73
CA GLN A 34 -2.77 -16.42 13.06
C GLN A 34 -2.02 -15.12 13.35
N ASN A 35 -2.73 -14.02 13.42
CA ASN A 35 -2.13 -12.71 13.74
C ASN A 35 -1.53 -12.73 15.16
N GLY A 36 -0.49 -11.92 15.37
CA GLY A 36 0.07 -11.65 16.69
C GLY A 36 -0.92 -10.92 17.61
N ASP A 37 -0.59 -10.72 18.87
CA ASP A 37 -1.46 -10.01 19.83
C ASP A 37 -1.80 -8.59 19.38
N LYS A 38 -0.85 -7.88 18.80
CA LYS A 38 -1.03 -6.54 18.23
C LYS A 38 -2.21 -6.48 17.24
N TYR A 39 -2.46 -7.58 16.49
CA TYR A 39 -3.46 -7.62 15.42
C TYR A 39 -4.65 -8.51 15.75
N ARG A 40 -4.83 -8.93 17.01
CA ARG A 40 -5.90 -9.89 17.41
C ARG A 40 -7.29 -9.32 17.13
N ASP A 41 -7.53 -8.09 17.54
CA ASP A 41 -8.81 -7.39 17.44
C ASP A 41 -8.70 -6.10 16.62
N VAL A 42 -7.74 -6.07 15.67
CA VAL A 42 -7.50 -4.90 14.85
C VAL A 42 -8.70 -4.64 13.94
N LYS A 43 -9.09 -3.38 13.86
CA LYS A 43 -10.14 -2.95 12.95
C LYS A 43 -9.62 -2.93 11.52
N GLU A 44 -10.47 -3.39 10.60
CA GLU A 44 -10.23 -3.29 9.17
C GLU A 44 -10.60 -1.91 8.65
N TYR A 45 -9.79 -1.41 7.72
CA TYR A 45 -9.96 -0.13 7.05
C TYR A 45 -9.72 -0.27 5.55
N THR A 46 -10.38 0.56 4.77
CA THR A 46 -9.99 0.78 3.38
C THR A 46 -8.80 1.72 3.30
N ALA A 47 -8.08 1.72 2.18
CA ALA A 47 -6.96 2.63 2.00
C ALA A 47 -7.39 4.11 2.12
N GLY A 48 -8.57 4.49 1.63
CA GLY A 48 -9.11 5.86 1.71
C GLY A 48 -9.41 6.34 3.13
N GLU A 49 -9.72 5.43 4.07
CA GLU A 49 -10.03 5.80 5.46
C GLU A 49 -8.78 6.13 6.27
N LEU A 50 -7.60 5.64 5.85
CA LEU A 50 -6.39 5.70 6.67
C LEU A 50 -5.91 7.13 6.95
N ALA A 51 -6.09 8.06 6.01
CA ALA A 51 -5.66 9.44 6.17
C ALA A 51 -6.36 10.16 7.36
N ALA A 52 -7.57 9.74 7.70
CA ALA A 52 -8.36 10.32 8.79
C ALA A 52 -8.03 9.75 10.17
N LEU A 53 -7.22 8.68 10.24
CA LEU A 53 -6.87 8.05 11.50
C LEU A 53 -5.80 8.83 12.25
N ALA A 54 -5.77 8.68 13.56
CA ALA A 54 -4.67 9.18 14.38
C ALA A 54 -3.39 8.38 14.11
N ASP A 55 -2.24 9.02 14.29
CA ASP A 55 -0.96 8.31 14.28
C ASP A 55 -0.92 7.26 15.38
N GLU A 56 -0.07 6.27 15.25
CA GLU A 56 0.04 5.10 16.14
C GLU A 56 -1.22 4.18 16.13
N THR A 57 -2.17 4.40 15.22
CA THR A 57 -3.30 3.48 15.05
C THR A 57 -2.83 2.20 14.38
N VAL A 58 -3.02 1.07 15.06
CA VAL A 58 -2.79 -0.26 14.47
C VAL A 58 -3.93 -0.57 13.51
N ILE A 59 -3.58 -0.99 12.29
CA ILE A 59 -4.51 -1.14 11.19
C ILE A 59 -4.38 -2.49 10.50
N SER A 60 -5.49 -2.93 9.93
CA SER A 60 -5.56 -4.00 8.93
C SER A 60 -6.22 -3.45 7.67
N VAL A 61 -5.58 -3.62 6.53
CA VAL A 61 -6.17 -3.33 5.21
C VAL A 61 -6.34 -4.67 4.49
N PRO A 62 -7.55 -5.20 4.42
CA PRO A 62 -7.79 -6.54 3.85
C PRO A 62 -7.59 -6.56 2.32
N SER A 63 -7.71 -5.41 1.68
CA SER A 63 -7.54 -5.30 0.23
C SER A 63 -7.17 -3.88 -0.18
N ALA A 64 -6.10 -3.75 -0.95
CA ALA A 64 -5.68 -2.51 -1.61
C ALA A 64 -4.96 -2.85 -2.92
N ILE A 65 -4.82 -1.89 -3.83
CA ILE A 65 -4.05 -2.03 -5.06
C ILE A 65 -2.77 -1.21 -4.96
N VAL A 66 -1.65 -1.82 -5.33
CA VAL A 66 -0.36 -1.13 -5.47
C VAL A 66 -0.38 -0.28 -6.73
N VAL A 67 -0.29 1.04 -6.58
CA VAL A 67 -0.37 2.00 -7.69
C VAL A 67 0.98 2.61 -8.07
N ALA A 68 1.95 2.53 -7.20
CA ALA A 68 3.33 2.91 -7.49
C ALA A 68 4.30 2.15 -6.59
N VAL A 69 5.53 1.93 -7.06
CA VAL A 69 6.61 1.34 -6.29
C VAL A 69 7.77 2.31 -6.28
N THR A 70 8.34 2.57 -5.12
CA THR A 70 9.47 3.46 -4.89
C THR A 70 10.69 2.67 -4.41
N THR A 71 11.82 3.33 -4.25
CA THR A 71 13.03 2.71 -3.68
C THR A 71 12.90 2.43 -2.19
N LYS A 72 11.87 2.96 -1.52
CA LYS A 72 11.68 2.86 -0.07
C LYS A 72 10.39 2.15 0.32
N GLY A 73 9.50 1.89 -0.64
CA GLY A 73 8.22 1.31 -0.36
C GLY A 73 7.29 1.35 -1.56
N PHE A 74 6.02 1.44 -1.33
CA PHE A 74 5.01 1.46 -2.37
C PHE A 74 3.82 2.34 -1.96
N VAL A 75 3.05 2.74 -2.95
CA VAL A 75 1.83 3.54 -2.78
C VAL A 75 0.63 2.66 -3.07
N ILE A 76 -0.38 2.75 -2.23
CA ILE A 76 -1.61 1.98 -2.38
C ILE A 76 -2.81 2.88 -2.64
N SER A 77 -3.82 2.32 -3.24
CA SER A 77 -5.16 2.87 -3.42
C SER A 77 -6.22 1.86 -3.00
N ASP A 78 -7.44 2.31 -2.87
CA ASP A 78 -8.57 1.42 -2.64
C ASP A 78 -8.71 0.38 -3.77
N ASP A 79 -9.29 -0.76 -3.44
CA ASP A 79 -9.55 -1.87 -4.37
C ASP A 79 -10.60 -1.55 -5.45
N LYS A 80 -11.01 -0.32 -5.55
CA LYS A 80 -11.91 0.19 -6.59
C LYS A 80 -11.09 0.54 -7.83
N ASN A 81 -10.85 -0.41 -8.70
CA ASN A 81 -10.02 -0.23 -9.88
C ASN A 81 -10.80 0.42 -11.05
N SER A 82 -11.49 1.52 -10.78
CA SER A 82 -12.10 2.36 -11.80
C SER A 82 -11.49 3.74 -11.81
N ALA A 83 -11.39 4.38 -12.98
CA ALA A 83 -10.84 5.72 -13.09
C ALA A 83 -11.68 6.78 -12.34
N GLU A 84 -12.97 6.51 -12.13
CA GLU A 84 -13.89 7.40 -11.41
C GLU A 84 -13.74 7.32 -9.89
N ASP A 85 -13.33 6.14 -9.38
CA ASP A 85 -13.19 5.86 -7.95
C ASP A 85 -11.72 5.84 -7.49
N PHE A 86 -10.81 6.37 -8.31
CA PHE A 86 -9.38 6.30 -8.03
C PHE A 86 -8.99 7.33 -6.96
N GLU A 87 -8.70 6.87 -5.78
CA GLU A 87 -8.17 7.68 -4.69
C GLU A 87 -6.75 7.23 -4.33
N PHE A 88 -5.78 8.12 -4.50
CA PHE A 88 -4.45 7.91 -3.96
C PHE A 88 -4.47 8.07 -2.45
N SER A 89 -4.19 7.00 -1.75
CA SER A 89 -4.32 7.08 -0.32
C SER A 89 -3.00 7.12 0.42
N ILE A 90 -1.99 6.30 0.09
CA ILE A 90 -0.94 6.09 1.08
C ILE A 90 0.32 5.51 0.50
N GLU A 91 1.45 6.00 1.01
CA GLU A 91 2.75 5.37 0.89
C GLU A 91 2.92 4.36 2.04
N GLY A 92 3.13 3.09 1.69
CA GLY A 92 3.62 2.12 2.65
C GLY A 92 5.14 2.20 2.71
N ASP A 93 5.70 2.49 3.86
CA ASP A 93 7.13 2.34 4.09
C ASP A 93 7.40 0.87 4.47
N VAL A 94 8.26 0.22 3.72
CA VAL A 94 8.69 -1.14 4.03
C VAL A 94 9.89 -1.05 4.95
N THR A 95 9.78 -1.61 6.13
CA THR A 95 10.87 -1.62 7.11
C THR A 95 12.14 -2.24 6.50
N PRO A 96 13.32 -1.62 6.64
CA PRO A 96 14.56 -2.18 6.14
C PRO A 96 14.82 -3.56 6.76
N GLY A 97 14.79 -4.60 5.94
CA GLY A 97 15.00 -5.99 6.35
C GLY A 97 13.97 -6.96 5.81
N ASP A 98 12.79 -6.49 5.45
CA ASP A 98 11.78 -7.32 4.80
C ASP A 98 11.86 -7.16 3.28
N THR A 99 12.17 -8.25 2.61
CA THR A 99 12.17 -8.30 1.15
C THR A 99 10.71 -8.50 0.69
N ILE A 100 9.91 -7.45 0.79
CA ILE A 100 8.56 -7.48 0.24
C ILE A 100 8.65 -7.15 -1.24
N SER A 101 8.37 -8.12 -2.08
CA SER A 101 8.32 -7.93 -3.52
C SER A 101 6.86 -7.69 -3.92
N VAL A 102 6.53 -6.45 -4.22
CA VAL A 102 5.25 -6.06 -4.81
C VAL A 102 5.49 -5.41 -6.16
N ALA A 103 4.53 -5.52 -7.05
CA ALA A 103 4.53 -4.88 -8.36
C ALA A 103 3.31 -3.95 -8.49
N VAL A 104 3.42 -2.94 -9.36
CA VAL A 104 2.27 -2.11 -9.71
C VAL A 104 1.15 -2.99 -10.27
N GLY A 105 -0.05 -2.82 -9.75
CA GLY A 105 -1.21 -3.62 -10.08
C GLY A 105 -1.45 -4.81 -9.15
N ASP A 106 -0.54 -5.12 -8.26
CA ASP A 106 -0.77 -6.16 -7.27
C ASP A 106 -1.89 -5.74 -6.31
N LYS A 107 -2.82 -6.67 -6.10
CA LYS A 107 -3.78 -6.61 -5.03
C LYS A 107 -3.17 -7.21 -3.79
N ILE A 108 -3.15 -6.45 -2.71
CA ILE A 108 -2.49 -6.85 -1.46
C ILE A 108 -3.41 -6.72 -0.26
N SER A 109 -3.09 -7.44 0.80
CA SER A 109 -3.51 -7.12 2.16
C SER A 109 -2.30 -6.72 3.00
N LEU A 110 -2.50 -5.86 3.98
CA LEU A 110 -1.42 -5.43 4.86
C LEU A 110 -1.88 -5.26 6.31
N LEU A 111 -0.92 -5.44 7.21
CA LEU A 111 -1.00 -5.12 8.62
C LEU A 111 0.11 -4.12 8.94
N GLY A 112 -0.18 -3.14 9.77
CA GLY A 112 0.80 -2.13 10.10
C GLY A 112 0.30 -1.12 11.13
N THR A 113 1.05 -0.06 11.26
CA THR A 113 0.74 1.08 12.13
C THR A 113 0.74 2.35 11.31
N LYS A 114 -0.32 3.14 11.41
CA LYS A 114 -0.41 4.43 10.73
C LYS A 114 0.53 5.42 11.38
N SER A 115 1.30 6.12 10.56
CA SER A 115 2.14 7.24 10.99
C SER A 115 2.00 8.43 10.05
N SER A 116 2.70 9.52 10.33
CA SER A 116 2.76 10.71 9.47
C SER A 116 4.20 11.13 9.27
N ASP A 117 4.54 11.47 8.04
CA ASP A 117 5.84 12.07 7.72
C ASP A 117 5.60 13.46 7.11
N SER A 118 5.92 14.51 7.88
CA SER A 118 5.75 15.89 7.46
C SER A 118 6.66 16.31 6.29
N GLN A 119 7.70 15.52 6.01
CA GLN A 119 8.67 15.82 4.94
C GLN A 119 8.35 15.11 3.62
N LYS A 120 7.44 14.12 3.64
CA LYS A 120 7.10 13.30 2.49
C LYS A 120 5.61 13.35 2.21
N LEU A 121 4.95 12.25 2.50
CA LEU A 121 3.50 12.14 2.41
C LEU A 121 2.88 12.31 3.79
N ALA A 122 1.72 12.98 3.83
CA ALA A 122 1.03 13.22 5.10
C ALA A 122 0.52 11.93 5.77
N THR A 123 0.54 10.80 5.08
CA THR A 123 0.11 9.52 5.62
C THR A 123 1.07 8.43 5.17
N VAL A 124 1.63 7.73 6.13
CA VAL A 124 2.56 6.63 5.95
C VAL A 124 2.07 5.45 6.78
N ILE A 125 2.33 4.24 6.33
CA ILE A 125 2.10 3.02 7.10
C ILE A 125 3.43 2.33 7.31
N ASP A 126 3.77 2.11 8.57
CA ASP A 126 4.83 1.18 8.93
C ASP A 126 4.25 -0.22 8.81
N CYS A 127 4.57 -0.91 7.72
CA CYS A 127 4.03 -2.23 7.41
C CYS A 127 4.78 -3.32 8.17
N ASP A 128 4.07 -4.10 8.97
CA ASP A 128 4.61 -5.28 9.64
C ASP A 128 4.42 -6.53 8.77
N GLU A 129 3.35 -6.57 7.98
CA GLU A 129 3.08 -7.67 7.04
C GLU A 129 2.39 -7.17 5.78
N VAL A 130 2.85 -7.66 4.63
CA VAL A 130 2.20 -7.47 3.34
C VAL A 130 2.04 -8.84 2.68
N THR A 131 0.84 -9.13 2.18
CA THR A 131 0.55 -10.36 1.46
C THR A 131 -0.01 -10.02 0.08
N VAL A 132 0.64 -10.51 -0.97
CA VAL A 132 0.11 -10.40 -2.35
C VAL A 132 -1.02 -11.42 -2.51
N LEU A 133 -2.21 -10.93 -2.80
CA LEU A 133 -3.43 -11.71 -3.01
C LEU A 133 -3.57 -12.14 -4.46
N SER A 134 -3.31 -11.23 -5.40
CA SER A 134 -3.31 -11.48 -6.84
C SER A 134 -2.54 -10.39 -7.57
N GLY A 135 -2.03 -10.68 -8.76
CA GLY A 135 -1.53 -9.67 -9.68
C GLY A 135 -2.67 -9.04 -10.51
N GLY A 136 -2.41 -7.89 -11.09
CA GLY A 136 -3.37 -7.19 -11.94
C GLY A 136 -2.77 -5.98 -12.64
N ALA A 137 -3.63 -5.07 -13.06
CA ALA A 137 -3.27 -3.80 -13.67
C ALA A 137 -3.99 -2.65 -12.96
N VAL A 138 -3.41 -1.46 -13.02
CA VAL A 138 -4.02 -0.24 -12.49
C VAL A 138 -4.70 0.52 -13.62
N ASN A 139 -5.94 0.90 -13.43
CA ASN A 139 -6.65 1.84 -14.31
C ASN A 139 -6.51 3.25 -13.74
N TYR A 140 -5.44 3.95 -14.15
CA TYR A 140 -5.26 5.33 -13.71
C TYR A 140 -6.32 6.24 -14.34
N PRO A 141 -6.78 7.27 -13.59
CA PRO A 141 -7.60 8.33 -14.17
C PRO A 141 -6.78 9.15 -15.17
N GLU A 142 -7.46 9.98 -15.96
CA GLU A 142 -6.78 10.97 -16.79
C GLU A 142 -6.03 11.95 -15.88
N PRO A 143 -4.70 12.17 -16.07
CA PRO A 143 -3.94 13.02 -15.18
C PRO A 143 -4.31 14.49 -15.35
N GLU A 144 -4.54 15.20 -14.25
CA GLU A 144 -4.70 16.65 -14.26
C GLU A 144 -3.36 17.33 -14.57
N ASP A 145 -3.32 18.24 -15.57
CA ASP A 145 -2.15 19.09 -15.83
C ASP A 145 -2.12 20.23 -14.81
N ILE A 146 -1.16 20.18 -13.89
CA ILE A 146 -1.00 21.18 -12.82
C ILE A 146 0.16 22.12 -13.07
N SER A 147 0.77 22.14 -14.26
CA SER A 147 1.96 22.94 -14.57
C SER A 147 1.76 24.43 -14.30
N ALA A 148 0.56 24.96 -14.63
CA ALA A 148 0.18 26.36 -14.36
C ALA A 148 -0.17 26.64 -12.89
N LYS A 149 -0.37 25.62 -12.07
CA LYS A 149 -0.90 25.72 -10.71
C LYS A 149 0.00 25.03 -9.69
N ILE A 150 1.27 24.83 -10.05
CA ILE A 150 2.18 24.03 -9.20
C ILE A 150 2.33 24.64 -7.80
N ASP A 151 2.30 25.95 -7.68
CA ASP A 151 2.42 26.66 -6.40
C ASP A 151 1.17 26.48 -5.51
N ASP A 152 0.02 26.16 -6.11
CA ASP A 152 -1.22 25.87 -5.39
C ASP A 152 -1.31 24.40 -4.97
N TYR A 153 -0.40 23.55 -5.47
CA TYR A 153 -0.38 22.13 -5.17
C TYR A 153 0.42 21.86 -3.90
N THR A 154 -0.31 21.69 -2.80
CA THR A 154 0.30 21.51 -1.48
C THR A 154 0.54 20.03 -1.17
N SER A 155 1.35 19.73 -0.16
CA SER A 155 1.63 18.38 0.31
C SER A 155 0.39 17.59 0.79
N SER A 156 -0.72 18.29 1.06
CA SER A 156 -1.99 17.66 1.42
C SER A 156 -2.80 17.21 0.20
N LYS A 157 -2.47 17.70 -0.99
CA LYS A 157 -3.12 17.29 -2.24
C LYS A 157 -2.40 16.08 -2.80
N ARG A 158 -3.16 15.10 -3.22
CA ARG A 158 -2.67 13.88 -3.83
C ARG A 158 -3.47 13.63 -5.09
N GLY A 159 -2.81 13.10 -6.10
CA GLY A 159 -3.48 12.79 -7.34
C GLY A 159 -2.52 12.30 -8.39
N TYR A 160 -3.08 11.77 -9.45
CA TYR A 160 -2.36 11.43 -10.65
C TYR A 160 -2.31 12.68 -11.54
N VAL A 161 -1.13 13.28 -11.69
CA VAL A 161 -0.98 14.59 -12.29
C VAL A 161 0.10 14.60 -13.37
N THR A 162 -0.04 15.53 -14.30
CA THR A 162 1.00 15.88 -15.28
C THR A 162 1.65 17.18 -14.88
N VAL A 163 2.98 17.20 -14.90
CA VAL A 163 3.79 18.41 -14.74
C VAL A 163 4.72 18.55 -15.94
N LYS A 164 4.68 19.68 -16.61
CA LYS A 164 5.58 20.02 -17.72
C LYS A 164 6.73 20.88 -17.25
N GLY A 165 7.91 20.65 -17.80
CA GLY A 165 9.09 21.43 -17.41
C GLY A 165 10.36 20.95 -18.08
N VAL A 166 11.46 21.63 -17.76
CA VAL A 166 12.80 21.25 -18.21
C VAL A 166 13.53 20.54 -17.09
N PHE A 167 13.91 19.30 -17.34
CA PHE A 167 14.65 18.48 -16.39
C PHE A 167 16.15 18.58 -16.64
N ASN A 168 16.93 18.93 -15.62
CA ASN A 168 18.38 19.08 -15.71
C ASN A 168 19.18 17.91 -15.11
N GLY A 169 18.52 16.78 -14.85
CA GLY A 169 19.12 15.59 -14.25
C GLY A 169 18.91 15.47 -12.74
N SER A 170 18.49 16.54 -12.06
CA SER A 170 18.20 16.53 -10.62
C SER A 170 16.94 17.31 -10.25
N THR A 171 16.62 18.34 -10.99
CA THR A 171 15.48 19.22 -10.75
C THR A 171 14.65 19.39 -12.01
N LEU A 172 13.34 19.53 -11.85
CA LEU A 172 12.39 19.89 -12.90
C LEU A 172 12.03 21.36 -12.72
N THR A 173 12.45 22.20 -13.69
CA THR A 173 11.97 23.58 -13.74
C THR A 173 10.64 23.59 -14.47
N VAL A 174 9.56 23.83 -13.74
CA VAL A 174 8.21 23.79 -14.28
C VAL A 174 7.98 24.94 -15.25
N SER A 175 7.40 24.64 -16.41
CA SER A 175 7.05 25.63 -17.43
C SER A 175 5.89 25.09 -18.26
N GLU A 176 4.84 25.90 -18.42
CA GLU A 176 3.71 25.59 -19.29
C GLU A 176 4.11 25.45 -20.76
N ASP A 177 5.16 26.20 -21.17
CA ASP A 177 5.64 26.25 -22.55
C ASP A 177 6.68 25.15 -22.87
N ALA A 178 7.00 24.27 -21.93
CA ALA A 178 7.99 23.22 -22.16
C ALA A 178 7.50 22.28 -23.27
N LYS A 179 8.28 22.24 -24.36
CA LYS A 179 8.07 21.30 -25.47
C LYS A 179 8.96 20.08 -25.25
N TYR A 180 8.39 18.90 -25.45
CA TYR A 180 9.11 17.63 -25.40
C TYR A 180 9.83 17.37 -26.71
#